data_eee8968919c6452e6be3752df9e93763
#
_entry.id   eee8968919c6452e6be3752df9e93763
#
_cell.length_a   1.000
_cell.length_b   1.000
_cell.length_c   1.000
_cell.angle_alpha   90.00
_cell.angle_beta   90.00
_cell.angle_gamma   90.00
#
_symmetry.space_group_name_H-M   'P 1'
#
loop_
_entity.id
_entity.type
_entity.pdbx_description
1 polymer ?
#
loop_
_entity_poly.entity_id
_entity_poly.type
_entity_poly.pdbx_seq_one_letter_code
_entity_poly.pdbx_strand_id
1 'polypeptide(L)'
;MRNRHFNLRHIAMLCLLAIVAVAPLNAQPQYPTSEHQYNDDIHTFIIKRLRQTTQQREKQMNKQVQQMLINLPNAEKLYDETFVRINTSVVEDTTEEGKPEINYVFDISYNCHHFEGTEDDYPSAAYQWNTSNSCRAICNLTRTMIDEELGDIFTAGHKTTITITSTTDAAEITHIDYKGEYGDFRYMPAVFNDENVRISVDTKEGITTNAQLAYLRARGVRAFLEEKVNALKQTENEYLYVTRCFDMTGPHYRRSSLKIVVHGAFDAAARNMEAALLNDEYVDFNIPSIEENSNSKTYALIIADEEYTAPLPNCDYASNDGDVLHEYFVHTLGIPTRHVKVLHNAGRQEIYNEGIHWLKDIIKAQNGDVHIIIYYAGHGICNPKFAPYLMPSGIDVSTIRAFKSKNGVLPSGIELKGNDAEKVLAQCISFDTLTGWFKKVSALSYTFIIDASFNGVQRSGKEFFNIKKETKRYRAPRVRDDIVIFMAATGDKTAYSFIDQHHGFFTYYILKELKFSRGEITFQELFNNVTKNQAYESSLQGKLQEPTMIIGGQLGDNWGNRTFINN
;
A
#
# COMPACT_ATOMS: atom_id res chain seq x y z
N MET A 1 49.26 -5.07 -25.97
CA MET A 1 49.46 -6.15 -25.02
C MET A 1 49.31 -5.62 -23.60
N ARG A 2 48.19 -5.90 -22.98
CA ARG A 2 48.01 -6.11 -21.53
C ARG A 2 46.52 -6.34 -21.32
N ASN A 3 46.17 -7.63 -21.19
CA ASN A 3 44.89 -8.15 -20.77
C ASN A 3 44.54 -7.63 -19.38
N ARG A 4 43.34 -7.09 -19.21
CA ARG A 4 42.67 -7.04 -17.91
C ARG A 4 41.55 -8.06 -17.92
N HIS A 5 41.81 -9.18 -17.24
CA HIS A 5 40.81 -10.17 -16.87
C HIS A 5 39.83 -9.57 -15.90
N PHE A 6 38.57 -9.48 -16.30
CA PHE A 6 37.46 -9.27 -15.37
C PHE A 6 37.20 -10.59 -14.62
N ASN A 7 37.27 -10.51 -13.31
CA ASN A 7 37.14 -11.63 -12.42
C ASN A 7 35.66 -12.02 -12.22
N LEU A 8 35.24 -13.11 -12.86
CA LEU A 8 33.92 -13.76 -12.75
C LEU A 8 33.67 -14.46 -11.40
N ARG A 9 34.18 -13.95 -10.29
CA ARG A 9 34.06 -14.62 -8.96
C ARG A 9 33.06 -14.00 -7.99
N HIS A 10 32.27 -12.99 -8.38
CA HIS A 10 31.30 -12.36 -7.49
C HIS A 10 29.83 -12.66 -7.79
N ILE A 11 29.52 -13.49 -8.79
CA ILE A 11 28.11 -13.87 -9.11
C ILE A 11 27.72 -15.26 -8.56
N ALA A 12 28.66 -16.01 -7.98
CA ALA A 12 28.41 -17.39 -7.52
C ALA A 12 28.10 -17.53 -6.01
N MET A 13 27.82 -16.46 -5.28
CA MET A 13 27.61 -16.54 -3.82
C MET A 13 26.22 -16.09 -3.31
N LEU A 14 25.23 -15.97 -4.18
CA LEU A 14 23.87 -15.57 -3.81
C LEU A 14 22.79 -16.64 -4.08
N CYS A 15 23.17 -17.88 -4.32
CA CYS A 15 22.22 -18.97 -4.56
C CYS A 15 22.51 -20.21 -3.73
N LEU A 16 22.74 -20.08 -2.42
CA LEU A 16 22.64 -21.23 -1.49
C LEU A 16 22.67 -20.68 -0.06
N LEU A 17 21.50 -20.59 0.55
CA LEU A 17 21.26 -20.85 1.99
C LEU A 17 19.87 -20.37 2.38
N ALA A 18 18.84 -21.02 1.81
CA ALA A 18 17.56 -21.11 2.47
C ALA A 18 17.59 -22.33 3.42
N ILE A 19 18.40 -22.23 4.47
CA ILE A 19 18.25 -23.08 5.65
C ILE A 19 17.36 -22.28 6.59
N VAL A 20 16.13 -22.73 6.77
CA VAL A 20 15.24 -22.30 7.85
C VAL A 20 15.95 -22.66 9.17
N ALA A 21 16.71 -21.72 9.69
CA ALA A 21 17.12 -21.73 11.07
C ALA A 21 15.93 -21.21 11.87
N VAL A 22 15.21 -22.10 12.55
CA VAL A 22 14.34 -21.76 13.67
C VAL A 22 15.26 -21.13 14.72
N ALA A 23 15.33 -19.80 14.72
CA ALA A 23 16.01 -19.08 15.77
C ALA A 23 15.21 -19.24 17.07
N PRO A 24 15.84 -19.43 18.24
CA PRO A 24 15.13 -19.51 19.50
C PRO A 24 14.47 -18.15 19.78
N LEU A 25 13.16 -18.18 20.10
CA LEU A 25 12.34 -17.06 20.57
C LEU A 25 12.80 -16.59 21.97
N ASN A 26 13.96 -15.94 22.05
CA ASN A 26 14.42 -15.24 23.24
C ASN A 26 15.39 -14.12 22.81
N ALA A 27 14.89 -13.14 22.09
CA ALA A 27 15.60 -11.88 21.92
C ALA A 27 14.79 -10.79 22.63
N GLN A 28 15.19 -10.44 23.85
CA GLN A 28 14.85 -9.14 24.42
C GLN A 28 15.31 -8.06 23.44
N PRO A 29 14.53 -6.98 23.22
CA PRO A 29 15.04 -5.82 22.52
C PRO A 29 16.21 -5.27 23.36
N GLN A 30 17.44 -5.61 22.96
CA GLN A 30 18.62 -5.01 23.53
C GLN A 30 18.69 -3.58 22.99
N TYR A 31 18.73 -2.61 23.87
CA TYR A 31 19.14 -1.26 23.51
C TYR A 31 20.49 -1.35 22.79
N PRO A 32 20.71 -0.59 21.69
CA PRO A 32 21.95 -0.65 20.96
C PRO A 32 23.13 -0.43 21.90
N THR A 33 24.03 -1.42 21.93
CA THR A 33 25.18 -1.43 22.83
C THR A 33 26.34 -0.60 22.32
N SER A 34 26.20 -0.04 21.10
CA SER A 34 27.19 0.84 20.47
C SER A 34 26.53 1.84 19.53
N GLU A 35 27.17 2.99 19.33
CA GLU A 35 26.73 4.01 18.37
C GLU A 35 26.60 3.46 16.94
N HIS A 36 27.45 2.53 16.56
CA HIS A 36 27.38 1.87 15.26
C HIS A 36 26.10 1.03 15.10
N GLN A 37 25.74 0.24 16.09
CA GLN A 37 24.51 -0.57 16.05
C GLN A 37 23.26 0.31 16.00
N TYR A 38 23.24 1.44 16.73
CA TYR A 38 22.14 2.39 16.70
C TYR A 38 21.97 3.04 15.32
N ASN A 39 23.08 3.36 14.64
CA ASN A 39 23.04 3.90 13.29
C ASN A 39 22.56 2.87 12.27
N ASP A 40 22.95 1.60 12.42
CA ASP A 40 22.47 0.49 11.58
C ASP A 40 20.96 0.25 11.77
N ASP A 41 20.46 0.37 12.99
CA ASP A 41 19.03 0.25 13.31
C ASP A 41 18.22 1.39 12.69
N ILE A 42 18.71 2.65 12.76
CA ILE A 42 18.13 3.82 12.10
C ILE A 42 18.08 3.62 10.58
N HIS A 43 19.19 3.22 9.98
CA HIS A 43 19.25 2.99 8.53
C HIS A 43 18.27 1.90 8.11
N THR A 44 18.25 0.78 8.82
CA THR A 44 17.32 -0.34 8.58
C THR A 44 15.87 0.11 8.67
N PHE A 45 15.53 0.94 9.66
CA PHE A 45 14.19 1.50 9.81
C PHE A 45 13.82 2.39 8.63
N ILE A 46 14.69 3.30 8.21
CA ILE A 46 14.48 4.21 7.09
C ILE A 46 14.19 3.42 5.80
N ILE A 47 15.04 2.44 5.47
CA ILE A 47 14.87 1.62 4.27
C ILE A 47 13.57 0.81 4.33
N LYS A 48 13.25 0.22 5.48
CA LYS A 48 11.97 -0.48 5.69
C LYS A 48 10.77 0.46 5.43
N ARG A 49 10.82 1.68 5.94
CA ARG A 49 9.77 2.70 5.77
C ARG A 49 9.58 3.09 4.30
N LEU A 50 10.68 3.40 3.62
CA LEU A 50 10.65 3.76 2.20
C LEU A 50 10.08 2.61 1.35
N ARG A 51 10.46 1.37 1.64
CA ARG A 51 9.91 0.17 0.98
C ARG A 51 8.41 -0.01 1.25
N GLN A 52 7.95 0.19 2.47
CA GLN A 52 6.52 0.13 2.81
C GLN A 52 5.71 1.18 2.04
N THR A 53 6.18 2.44 2.03
CA THR A 53 5.54 3.52 1.26
C THR A 53 5.48 3.20 -0.23
N THR A 54 6.59 2.69 -0.78
CA THR A 54 6.69 2.34 -2.20
C THR A 54 5.73 1.20 -2.56
N GLN A 55 5.68 0.15 -1.74
CA GLN A 55 4.74 -0.97 -1.92
C GLN A 55 3.28 -0.55 -1.83
N GLN A 56 2.95 0.36 -0.92
CA GLN A 56 1.60 0.87 -0.80
C GLN A 56 1.18 1.67 -2.03
N ARG A 57 2.07 2.55 -2.54
CA ARG A 57 1.85 3.25 -3.82
C ARG A 57 1.70 2.27 -4.98
N GLU A 58 2.52 1.23 -5.04
CA GLU A 58 2.42 0.18 -6.06
C GLU A 58 1.06 -0.50 -6.06
N LYS A 59 0.58 -0.93 -4.89
CA LYS A 59 -0.76 -1.52 -4.74
C LYS A 59 -1.86 -0.57 -5.21
N GLN A 60 -1.75 0.71 -4.86
CA GLN A 60 -2.71 1.73 -5.27
C GLN A 60 -2.68 1.97 -6.79
N MET A 61 -1.49 2.11 -7.39
CA MET A 61 -1.33 2.25 -8.84
C MET A 61 -1.87 1.03 -9.60
N ASN A 62 -1.53 -0.19 -9.18
CA ASN A 62 -2.06 -1.41 -9.81
C ASN A 62 -3.58 -1.48 -9.70
N LYS A 63 -4.17 -1.08 -8.58
CA LYS A 63 -5.63 -0.99 -8.43
C LYS A 63 -6.26 0.03 -9.38
N GLN A 64 -5.63 1.18 -9.59
CA GLN A 64 -6.07 2.18 -10.56
C GLN A 64 -5.92 1.67 -12.01
N VAL A 65 -4.80 0.99 -12.32
CA VAL A 65 -4.60 0.33 -13.62
C VAL A 65 -5.77 -0.60 -13.91
N GLN A 66 -6.14 -1.47 -13.00
CA GLN A 66 -7.30 -2.36 -13.16
C GLN A 66 -8.60 -1.59 -13.43
N GLN A 67 -8.85 -0.51 -12.69
CA GLN A 67 -10.03 0.33 -12.91
C GLN A 67 -10.04 1.01 -14.28
N MET A 68 -8.88 1.50 -14.74
CA MET A 68 -8.75 2.12 -16.05
C MET A 68 -8.96 1.08 -17.18
N LEU A 69 -8.47 -0.13 -16.97
CA LEU A 69 -8.52 -1.21 -17.96
C LEU A 69 -9.93 -1.80 -18.14
N ILE A 70 -10.71 -1.91 -17.05
CA ILE A 70 -12.12 -2.33 -17.09
C ILE A 70 -12.97 -1.40 -17.98
N ASN A 71 -12.52 -0.17 -18.20
CA ASN A 71 -13.26 0.86 -18.92
C ASN A 71 -13.03 0.90 -20.43
N LEU A 72 -12.05 0.13 -20.94
CA LEU A 72 -11.78 0.12 -22.37
C LEU A 72 -12.78 -0.76 -23.12
N PRO A 73 -13.22 -0.36 -24.31
CA PRO A 73 -14.04 -1.22 -25.15
C PRO A 73 -13.31 -2.55 -25.41
N ASN A 74 -13.95 -3.68 -25.17
CA ASN A 74 -13.38 -5.03 -25.22
C ASN A 74 -12.45 -5.42 -24.07
N ALA A 75 -12.52 -4.73 -22.93
CA ALA A 75 -11.72 -4.97 -21.75
C ALA A 75 -11.74 -6.44 -21.26
N GLU A 76 -12.87 -7.13 -21.37
CA GLU A 76 -13.01 -8.55 -20.98
C GLU A 76 -12.03 -9.50 -21.69
N LYS A 77 -11.44 -9.08 -22.82
CA LYS A 77 -10.47 -9.87 -23.59
C LYS A 77 -9.02 -9.41 -23.40
N LEU A 78 -8.82 -8.16 -22.94
CA LEU A 78 -7.50 -7.51 -22.91
C LEU A 78 -6.90 -7.37 -21.52
N TYR A 79 -7.68 -7.55 -20.46
CA TYR A 79 -7.33 -7.01 -19.16
C TYR A 79 -7.70 -7.91 -17.98
N ASP A 80 -7.14 -9.09 -17.97
CA ASP A 80 -6.92 -9.84 -16.75
C ASP A 80 -5.74 -9.18 -15.99
N GLU A 81 -5.75 -9.18 -14.66
CA GLU A 81 -4.72 -8.64 -13.76
C GLU A 81 -3.29 -9.12 -14.09
N THR A 82 -3.18 -10.14 -14.93
CA THR A 82 -1.94 -10.75 -15.36
C THR A 82 -1.25 -10.01 -16.51
N PHE A 83 -1.90 -9.05 -17.17
CA PHE A 83 -1.37 -8.47 -18.42
C PHE A 83 -0.50 -7.25 -18.28
N VAL A 84 -0.95 -6.24 -17.53
CA VAL A 84 -0.15 -5.06 -17.23
C VAL A 84 0.16 -5.04 -15.76
N ARG A 85 1.44 -5.02 -15.44
CA ARG A 85 1.92 -4.94 -14.07
C ARG A 85 2.89 -3.79 -13.91
N ILE A 86 2.64 -3.00 -12.89
CA ILE A 86 3.57 -2.02 -12.36
C ILE A 86 4.28 -2.68 -11.17
N ASN A 87 5.61 -2.68 -11.21
CA ASN A 87 6.44 -3.05 -10.09
C ASN A 87 7.27 -1.84 -9.70
N THR A 88 7.39 -1.61 -8.40
CA THR A 88 8.22 -0.53 -7.88
C THR A 88 9.17 -1.05 -6.81
N SER A 89 10.31 -0.41 -6.67
CA SER A 89 11.25 -0.79 -5.62
C SER A 89 12.13 0.37 -5.17
N VAL A 90 12.64 0.25 -3.94
CA VAL A 90 13.67 1.10 -3.37
C VAL A 90 15.00 0.36 -3.50
N VAL A 91 15.96 0.99 -4.18
CA VAL A 91 17.29 0.41 -4.43
C VAL A 91 18.35 1.33 -3.85
N GLU A 92 19.17 0.78 -2.97
CA GLU A 92 20.36 1.44 -2.47
C GLU A 92 21.49 1.26 -3.48
N ASP A 93 22.14 2.34 -3.85
CA ASP A 93 23.22 2.36 -4.84
C ASP A 93 24.31 3.35 -4.42
N THR A 94 25.30 3.51 -5.25
CA THR A 94 26.41 4.41 -5.03
C THR A 94 26.67 5.19 -6.31
N THR A 95 26.72 6.51 -6.22
CA THR A 95 27.05 7.39 -7.35
C THR A 95 28.45 7.10 -7.89
N GLU A 96 28.77 7.59 -9.10
CA GLU A 96 30.12 7.47 -9.68
C GLU A 96 31.21 8.08 -8.78
N GLU A 97 30.85 9.05 -7.94
CA GLU A 97 31.74 9.69 -6.96
C GLU A 97 31.87 8.89 -5.65
N GLY A 98 31.22 7.74 -5.52
CA GLY A 98 31.25 6.88 -4.33
C GLY A 98 30.33 7.34 -3.19
N LYS A 99 29.35 8.21 -3.44
CA LYS A 99 28.36 8.65 -2.46
C LYS A 99 27.17 7.70 -2.47
N PRO A 100 26.65 7.29 -1.30
CA PRO A 100 25.42 6.49 -1.24
C PRO A 100 24.23 7.29 -1.79
N GLU A 101 23.36 6.63 -2.52
CA GLU A 101 22.09 7.17 -3.00
C GLU A 101 20.97 6.15 -2.84
N ILE A 102 19.72 6.62 -2.65
CA ILE A 102 18.53 5.78 -2.53
C ILE A 102 17.60 6.09 -3.69
N ASN A 103 17.50 5.13 -4.59
CA ASN A 103 16.83 5.24 -5.87
C ASN A 103 15.40 4.71 -5.81
N TYR A 104 14.50 5.34 -6.56
CA TYR A 104 13.18 4.79 -6.87
C TYR A 104 13.23 4.09 -8.23
N VAL A 105 12.71 2.88 -8.30
CA VAL A 105 12.59 2.12 -9.55
C VAL A 105 11.13 1.91 -9.88
N PHE A 106 10.73 2.31 -11.07
CA PHE A 106 9.43 2.08 -11.66
C PHE A 106 9.60 1.16 -12.88
N ASP A 107 8.89 0.05 -12.89
CA ASP A 107 8.88 -0.92 -14.00
C ASP A 107 7.44 -1.16 -14.43
N ILE A 108 7.15 -0.98 -15.70
CA ILE A 108 5.86 -1.31 -16.28
C ILE A 108 6.05 -2.25 -17.46
N SER A 109 5.43 -3.39 -17.38
CA SER A 109 5.53 -4.44 -18.37
C SER A 109 4.17 -5.04 -18.69
N TYR A 110 4.11 -5.68 -19.84
CA TYR A 110 2.95 -6.37 -20.34
C TYR A 110 3.23 -7.88 -20.37
N ASN A 111 2.45 -8.66 -19.63
CA ASN A 111 2.61 -10.11 -19.58
C ASN A 111 1.72 -10.78 -20.62
N CYS A 112 2.31 -11.33 -21.66
CA CYS A 112 1.61 -11.88 -22.81
C CYS A 112 1.42 -13.40 -22.81
N HIS A 113 1.64 -14.08 -21.69
CA HIS A 113 1.56 -15.55 -21.66
C HIS A 113 0.15 -16.13 -21.90
N HIS A 114 -0.88 -15.30 -21.98
CA HIS A 114 -2.28 -15.73 -22.12
C HIS A 114 -3.00 -15.31 -23.39
N PHE A 115 -2.31 -14.67 -24.36
CA PHE A 115 -2.95 -14.28 -25.63
C PHE A 115 -2.57 -15.22 -26.78
N GLU A 116 -3.46 -16.10 -27.12
CA GLU A 116 -3.45 -16.75 -28.44
C GLU A 116 -4.10 -15.80 -29.45
N GLY A 117 -3.26 -15.16 -30.31
CA GLY A 117 -3.69 -14.60 -31.57
C GLY A 117 -4.46 -13.28 -31.54
N THR A 118 -4.12 -12.34 -30.68
CA THR A 118 -4.75 -11.01 -30.69
C THR A 118 -3.97 -10.01 -31.56
N GLU A 119 -4.72 -9.11 -32.23
CA GLU A 119 -4.21 -7.99 -33.02
C GLU A 119 -3.58 -6.86 -32.17
N ASP A 120 -3.29 -7.14 -30.87
CA ASP A 120 -2.99 -6.09 -29.89
C ASP A 120 -1.52 -5.74 -29.79
N ASP A 121 -0.64 -6.59 -30.30
CA ASP A 121 0.79 -6.34 -30.38
C ASP A 121 1.16 -5.65 -31.71
N TYR A 122 2.43 -5.25 -31.85
CA TYR A 122 2.84 -4.59 -33.09
C TYR A 122 2.53 -5.45 -34.30
N PRO A 123 1.90 -4.91 -35.35
CA PRO A 123 1.90 -5.52 -36.67
C PRO A 123 3.34 -5.83 -37.13
N SER A 124 3.54 -6.84 -37.96
CA SER A 124 4.87 -7.37 -38.30
C SER A 124 5.89 -6.30 -38.70
N ALA A 125 5.51 -5.35 -39.54
CA ALA A 125 6.39 -4.30 -40.07
C ALA A 125 6.25 -2.96 -39.33
N ALA A 126 5.39 -2.87 -38.29
CA ALA A 126 5.11 -1.61 -37.62
C ALA A 126 6.15 -1.31 -36.52
N TYR A 127 6.46 -0.02 -36.37
CA TYR A 127 7.39 0.49 -35.36
C TYR A 127 6.87 1.71 -34.59
N GLN A 128 5.82 2.37 -35.06
CA GLN A 128 5.25 3.51 -34.32
C GLN A 128 4.50 3.01 -33.09
N TRP A 129 4.73 3.66 -31.95
CA TRP A 129 4.16 3.27 -30.64
C TRP A 129 2.63 3.14 -30.64
N ASN A 130 1.95 3.93 -31.47
CA ASN A 130 0.49 3.98 -31.58
C ASN A 130 -0.13 2.90 -32.48
N THR A 131 0.68 2.09 -33.15
CA THR A 131 0.21 0.97 -33.99
C THR A 131 -0.04 -0.30 -33.20
N SER A 132 0.48 -0.39 -31.96
CA SER A 132 0.27 -1.49 -31.03
C SER A 132 -0.66 -1.06 -29.90
N ASN A 133 -1.72 -1.84 -29.62
CA ASN A 133 -2.63 -1.56 -28.51
C ASN A 133 -1.93 -1.72 -27.16
N SER A 134 -1.11 -2.77 -27.00
CA SER A 134 -0.33 -2.99 -25.78
C SER A 134 0.68 -1.87 -25.52
N CYS A 135 1.40 -1.41 -26.53
CA CYS A 135 2.33 -0.30 -26.40
C CYS A 135 1.61 1.02 -26.06
N ARG A 136 0.46 1.29 -26.71
CA ARG A 136 -0.37 2.46 -26.35
C ARG A 136 -0.85 2.40 -24.90
N ALA A 137 -1.26 1.22 -24.43
CA ALA A 137 -1.67 1.04 -23.04
C ALA A 137 -0.52 1.33 -22.09
N ILE A 138 0.65 0.73 -22.28
CA ILE A 138 1.85 0.99 -21.47
C ILE A 138 2.21 2.48 -21.48
N CYS A 139 2.28 3.12 -22.65
CA CYS A 139 2.60 4.53 -22.76
C CYS A 139 1.62 5.43 -22.00
N ASN A 140 0.32 5.22 -22.18
CA ASN A 140 -0.71 6.03 -21.52
C ASN A 140 -0.76 5.78 -20.00
N LEU A 141 -0.62 4.52 -19.55
CA LEU A 141 -0.53 4.20 -18.14
C LEU A 141 0.71 4.82 -17.49
N THR A 142 1.87 4.71 -18.15
CA THR A 142 3.11 5.36 -17.68
C THR A 142 2.90 6.85 -17.50
N ARG A 143 2.32 7.54 -18.48
CA ARG A 143 2.00 8.96 -18.35
C ARG A 143 1.10 9.26 -17.16
N THR A 144 0.00 8.54 -17.03
CA THR A 144 -0.95 8.76 -15.93
C THR A 144 -0.30 8.52 -14.57
N MET A 145 0.42 7.41 -14.42
CA MET A 145 1.06 7.09 -13.14
C MET A 145 2.17 8.09 -12.78
N ILE A 146 3.01 8.48 -13.73
CA ILE A 146 4.10 9.42 -13.45
C ILE A 146 3.56 10.83 -13.20
N ASP A 147 2.65 11.33 -14.03
CA ASP A 147 2.16 12.71 -13.91
C ASP A 147 1.17 12.90 -12.75
N GLU A 148 0.37 11.88 -12.38
CA GLU A 148 -0.71 12.01 -11.42
C GLU A 148 -0.38 11.41 -10.04
N GLU A 149 0.41 10.31 -9.99
CA GLU A 149 0.66 9.58 -8.73
C GLU A 149 2.12 9.70 -8.23
N LEU A 150 3.08 9.98 -9.11
CA LEU A 150 4.51 9.98 -8.80
C LEU A 150 5.18 11.34 -9.01
N GLY A 151 4.40 12.42 -9.14
CA GLY A 151 4.94 13.76 -9.39
C GLY A 151 5.90 14.27 -8.31
N ASP A 152 5.77 13.79 -7.07
CA ASP A 152 6.68 14.06 -5.97
C ASP A 152 8.02 13.30 -6.06
N ILE A 153 8.08 12.22 -6.81
CA ILE A 153 9.30 11.44 -7.07
C ILE A 153 10.07 12.02 -8.27
N PHE A 154 9.35 12.43 -9.32
CA PHE A 154 9.92 13.00 -10.54
C PHE A 154 10.05 14.52 -10.43
N THR A 155 10.92 15.00 -9.55
CA THR A 155 11.11 16.43 -9.30
C THR A 155 12.29 17.01 -10.06
N ALA A 156 12.32 18.33 -10.21
CA ALA A 156 13.38 19.05 -10.92
C ALA A 156 14.76 18.80 -10.30
N GLY A 157 15.72 18.50 -11.16
CA GLY A 157 17.12 18.24 -10.77
C GLY A 157 17.44 16.77 -10.48
N HIS A 158 16.48 15.87 -10.48
CA HIS A 158 16.77 14.44 -10.42
C HIS A 158 17.25 13.93 -11.79
N LYS A 159 18.28 13.09 -11.78
CA LYS A 159 18.68 12.29 -12.94
C LYS A 159 17.78 11.07 -13.05
N THR A 160 17.33 10.73 -14.26
CA THR A 160 16.59 9.49 -14.52
C THR A 160 17.28 8.65 -15.57
N THR A 161 17.34 7.35 -15.34
CA THR A 161 17.75 6.38 -16.35
C THR A 161 16.53 5.61 -16.85
N ILE A 162 16.18 5.82 -18.11
CA ILE A 162 14.98 5.25 -18.74
C ILE A 162 15.42 4.13 -19.69
N THR A 163 15.20 2.89 -19.27
CA THR A 163 15.46 1.71 -20.10
C THR A 163 14.18 1.34 -20.85
N ILE A 164 14.25 1.41 -22.18
CA ILE A 164 13.16 0.99 -23.06
C ILE A 164 13.53 -0.36 -23.65
N THR A 165 12.79 -1.40 -23.30
CA THR A 165 12.94 -2.73 -23.89
C THR A 165 11.92 -2.91 -24.99
N SER A 166 12.37 -3.21 -26.21
CA SER A 166 11.49 -3.49 -27.36
C SER A 166 11.90 -4.75 -28.10
N THR A 167 10.90 -5.49 -28.57
CA THR A 167 11.14 -6.81 -29.14
C THR A 167 10.56 -6.97 -30.53
N THR A 168 11.13 -7.92 -31.27
CA THR A 168 10.63 -8.46 -32.53
C THR A 168 10.51 -9.97 -32.44
N ASP A 169 9.75 -10.54 -33.34
CA ASP A 169 9.71 -11.97 -33.60
C ASP A 169 10.72 -12.39 -34.68
N ALA A 170 10.83 -13.69 -34.96
CA ALA A 170 11.73 -14.26 -35.96
C ALA A 170 11.32 -14.00 -37.40
N ALA A 171 10.29 -13.19 -37.66
CA ALA A 171 9.89 -12.87 -39.04
C ALA A 171 11.03 -12.17 -39.76
N GLU A 172 11.35 -12.70 -40.93
CA GLU A 172 12.44 -12.18 -41.77
C GLU A 172 12.06 -10.81 -42.33
N ILE A 173 12.95 -9.83 -42.20
CA ILE A 173 12.77 -8.48 -42.75
C ILE A 173 13.58 -8.38 -44.06
N THR A 174 12.88 -8.25 -45.19
CA THR A 174 13.53 -7.97 -46.45
C THR A 174 13.77 -6.48 -46.65
N HIS A 175 12.74 -5.67 -46.48
CA HIS A 175 12.81 -4.21 -46.50
C HIS A 175 11.50 -3.61 -45.94
N ILE A 176 11.60 -2.59 -45.09
CA ILE A 176 10.48 -1.77 -44.64
C ILE A 176 10.85 -0.31 -44.83
N ASP A 177 9.99 0.46 -45.45
CA ASP A 177 10.18 1.90 -45.66
C ASP A 177 10.23 2.62 -44.30
N TYR A 178 11.28 3.40 -44.08
CA TYR A 178 11.39 4.30 -42.96
C TYR A 178 11.20 5.76 -43.45
N LYS A 179 10.25 6.46 -42.87
CA LYS A 179 9.88 7.83 -43.29
C LYS A 179 10.57 8.94 -42.49
N GLY A 180 11.47 8.59 -41.58
CA GLY A 180 12.26 9.54 -40.81
C GLY A 180 11.51 10.19 -39.64
N GLU A 181 10.41 9.59 -39.15
CA GLU A 181 9.59 10.15 -38.05
C GLU A 181 10.39 10.45 -36.80
N TYR A 182 11.46 9.69 -36.57
CA TYR A 182 12.33 9.85 -35.38
C TYR A 182 13.72 10.40 -35.75
N GLY A 183 13.94 10.83 -37.01
CA GLY A 183 15.23 11.27 -37.55
C GLY A 183 16.09 10.12 -38.05
N ASP A 184 17.17 10.46 -38.79
CA ASP A 184 18.17 9.49 -39.22
C ASP A 184 19.15 9.18 -38.08
N PHE A 185 19.51 7.92 -37.94
CA PHE A 185 20.39 7.44 -36.87
C PHE A 185 21.67 6.86 -37.46
N ARG A 186 22.83 7.19 -36.85
CA ARG A 186 24.12 6.60 -37.23
C ARG A 186 24.87 6.15 -35.98
N TYR A 187 25.22 4.87 -35.95
CA TYR A 187 26.04 4.23 -34.93
C TYR A 187 25.50 4.43 -33.50
N MET A 188 24.18 4.48 -33.34
CA MET A 188 23.55 4.64 -32.03
C MET A 188 23.76 3.40 -31.15
N PRO A 189 24.15 3.57 -29.87
CA PRO A 189 24.35 2.46 -28.97
C PRO A 189 23.01 1.83 -28.59
N ALA A 190 22.97 0.50 -28.59
CA ALA A 190 21.86 -0.30 -28.11
C ALA A 190 22.36 -1.67 -27.64
N VAL A 191 21.57 -2.39 -26.87
CA VAL A 191 21.76 -3.81 -26.59
C VAL A 191 20.81 -4.59 -27.50
N PHE A 192 21.30 -5.60 -28.22
CA PHE A 192 20.48 -6.49 -29.03
C PHE A 192 20.85 -7.94 -28.72
N ASN A 193 19.86 -8.73 -28.25
CA ASN A 193 20.08 -10.11 -27.79
C ASN A 193 21.27 -10.24 -26.82
N ASP A 194 21.29 -9.33 -25.82
CA ASP A 194 22.30 -9.25 -24.75
C ASP A 194 23.71 -8.83 -25.23
N GLU A 195 23.87 -8.42 -26.50
CA GLU A 195 25.13 -7.91 -27.05
C GLU A 195 25.07 -6.41 -27.30
N ASN A 196 26.16 -5.70 -27.04
CA ASN A 196 26.28 -4.28 -27.38
C ASN A 196 26.44 -4.12 -28.90
N VAL A 197 25.53 -3.38 -29.50
CA VAL A 197 25.48 -3.13 -30.94
C VAL A 197 25.45 -1.63 -31.25
N ARG A 198 25.74 -1.31 -32.51
CA ARG A 198 25.59 0.04 -33.08
C ARG A 198 24.53 0.00 -34.16
N ILE A 199 23.43 0.73 -33.99
CA ILE A 199 22.30 0.76 -34.91
C ILE A 199 22.39 2.00 -35.79
N SER A 200 22.23 1.78 -37.11
CA SER A 200 22.07 2.85 -38.10
C SER A 200 20.77 2.61 -38.88
N VAL A 201 19.94 3.63 -39.00
CA VAL A 201 18.70 3.62 -39.81
C VAL A 201 18.53 4.99 -40.41
N ASP A 202 18.28 5.06 -41.69
CA ASP A 202 17.96 6.29 -42.40
C ASP A 202 16.82 6.10 -43.43
N THR A 203 16.30 7.20 -43.93
CA THR A 203 15.20 7.21 -44.89
C THR A 203 15.55 6.66 -46.27
N LYS A 204 16.84 6.52 -46.58
CA LYS A 204 17.32 6.04 -47.87
C LYS A 204 17.40 4.51 -47.93
N GLU A 205 17.92 3.92 -46.86
CA GLU A 205 18.14 2.47 -46.77
C GLU A 205 16.94 1.74 -46.14
N GLY A 206 16.12 2.46 -45.35
CA GLY A 206 14.98 1.88 -44.65
C GLY A 206 15.38 0.94 -43.50
N ILE A 207 14.50 0.01 -43.15
CA ILE A 207 14.68 -0.99 -42.11
C ILE A 207 14.92 -2.34 -42.78
N THR A 208 16.06 -2.96 -42.51
CA THR A 208 16.50 -4.22 -43.14
C THR A 208 16.79 -5.32 -42.12
N THR A 209 16.75 -5.01 -40.80
CA THR A 209 17.03 -5.98 -39.74
C THR A 209 16.05 -5.88 -38.59
N ASN A 210 15.86 -6.99 -37.85
CA ASN A 210 15.09 -7.03 -36.62
C ASN A 210 15.66 -6.11 -35.52
N ALA A 211 16.98 -5.93 -35.49
CA ALA A 211 17.62 -4.99 -34.57
C ALA A 211 17.18 -3.54 -34.81
N GLN A 212 17.16 -3.12 -36.10
CA GLN A 212 16.69 -1.79 -36.51
C GLN A 212 15.19 -1.60 -36.17
N LEU A 213 14.36 -2.61 -36.49
CA LEU A 213 12.93 -2.56 -36.22
C LEU A 213 12.63 -2.44 -34.70
N ALA A 214 13.27 -3.27 -33.88
CA ALA A 214 13.13 -3.20 -32.44
C ALA A 214 13.62 -1.85 -31.88
N TYR A 215 14.72 -1.33 -32.39
CA TYR A 215 15.25 -0.02 -32.01
C TYR A 215 14.27 1.11 -32.33
N LEU A 216 13.65 1.11 -33.50
CA LEU A 216 12.67 2.12 -33.89
C LEU A 216 11.39 2.04 -33.04
N ARG A 217 10.95 0.84 -32.63
CA ARG A 217 9.87 0.68 -31.64
C ARG A 217 10.22 1.37 -30.32
N ALA A 218 11.45 1.16 -29.82
CA ALA A 218 11.93 1.84 -28.61
C ALA A 218 12.02 3.37 -28.79
N ARG A 219 12.43 3.84 -29.97
CA ARG A 219 12.45 5.28 -30.32
C ARG A 219 11.05 5.89 -30.34
N GLY A 220 10.05 5.13 -30.78
CA GLY A 220 8.66 5.55 -30.74
C GLY A 220 8.14 5.73 -29.32
N VAL A 221 8.48 4.83 -28.41
CA VAL A 221 8.16 4.97 -26.98
C VAL A 221 8.85 6.20 -26.38
N ARG A 222 10.15 6.40 -26.65
CA ARG A 222 10.87 7.60 -26.21
C ARG A 222 10.19 8.88 -26.70
N ALA A 223 9.82 8.96 -27.98
CA ALA A 223 9.15 10.13 -28.55
C ALA A 223 7.84 10.44 -27.81
N PHE A 224 7.07 9.41 -27.44
CA PHE A 224 5.88 9.58 -26.62
C PHE A 224 6.21 10.14 -25.23
N LEU A 225 7.22 9.58 -24.55
CA LEU A 225 7.60 10.01 -23.20
C LEU A 225 8.03 11.48 -23.19
N GLU A 226 8.90 11.88 -24.11
CA GLU A 226 9.40 13.26 -24.24
C GLU A 226 8.28 14.26 -24.55
N GLU A 227 7.31 13.87 -25.35
CA GLU A 227 6.19 14.74 -25.73
C GLU A 227 5.10 14.81 -24.65
N LYS A 228 4.70 13.67 -24.08
CA LYS A 228 3.43 13.52 -23.34
C LYS A 228 3.56 13.40 -21.83
N VAL A 229 4.74 13.05 -21.29
CA VAL A 229 4.94 12.90 -19.84
C VAL A 229 5.57 14.16 -19.28
N ASN A 230 4.76 14.95 -18.56
CA ASN A 230 5.18 16.27 -18.11
C ASN A 230 6.23 16.22 -17.01
N ALA A 231 6.14 15.26 -16.09
CA ALA A 231 7.10 15.12 -15.01
C ALA A 231 8.51 14.82 -15.54
N LEU A 232 8.65 14.02 -16.61
CA LEU A 232 9.93 13.74 -17.25
C LEU A 232 10.58 14.96 -17.95
N LYS A 233 9.83 16.04 -18.20
CA LYS A 233 10.39 17.28 -18.74
C LYS A 233 11.15 18.08 -17.68
N GLN A 234 11.02 17.73 -16.41
CA GLN A 234 11.67 18.40 -15.29
C GLN A 234 12.94 17.68 -14.83
N THR A 235 13.17 16.45 -15.29
CA THR A 235 14.31 15.60 -14.92
C THR A 235 15.36 15.56 -16.02
N GLU A 236 16.60 15.18 -15.63
CA GLU A 236 17.68 14.90 -16.58
C GLU A 236 17.60 13.45 -17.05
N ASN A 237 17.12 13.23 -18.27
CA ASN A 237 16.80 11.90 -18.76
C ASN A 237 17.92 11.28 -19.59
N GLU A 238 18.42 10.13 -19.15
CA GLU A 238 19.28 9.24 -19.92
C GLU A 238 18.46 8.06 -20.47
N TYR A 239 18.57 7.78 -21.77
CA TYR A 239 17.81 6.71 -22.41
C TYR A 239 18.71 5.54 -22.82
N LEU A 240 18.36 4.35 -22.32
CA LEU A 240 18.98 3.09 -22.70
C LEU A 240 18.01 2.25 -23.54
N TYR A 241 18.54 1.64 -24.59
CA TYR A 241 17.73 0.81 -25.51
C TYR A 241 18.17 -0.65 -25.39
N VAL A 242 17.25 -1.48 -24.93
CA VAL A 242 17.42 -2.94 -24.88
C VAL A 242 16.47 -3.54 -25.91
N THR A 243 17.03 -4.25 -26.87
CA THR A 243 16.25 -4.81 -27.97
C THR A 243 16.48 -6.32 -28.06
N ARG A 244 15.46 -7.06 -28.47
CA ARG A 244 15.53 -8.52 -28.59
C ARG A 244 14.72 -9.01 -29.77
N CYS A 245 15.26 -10.01 -30.48
CA CYS A 245 14.54 -10.82 -31.45
C CYS A 245 14.31 -12.21 -30.84
N PHE A 246 13.06 -12.65 -30.79
CA PHE A 246 12.73 -14.01 -30.36
C PHE A 246 12.93 -15.01 -31.51
N ASP A 247 13.20 -16.28 -31.19
CA ASP A 247 13.43 -17.35 -32.17
C ASP A 247 12.12 -17.88 -32.80
N MET A 248 10.97 -17.36 -32.41
CA MET A 248 9.64 -17.77 -32.85
C MET A 248 8.91 -16.60 -33.50
N THR A 249 8.01 -16.90 -34.44
CA THR A 249 7.15 -15.90 -35.10
C THR A 249 5.81 -15.77 -34.39
N GLY A 250 5.29 -14.56 -34.29
CA GLY A 250 3.97 -14.29 -33.73
C GLY A 250 3.85 -12.91 -33.08
N PRO A 251 2.62 -12.36 -33.01
CA PRO A 251 2.40 -11.01 -32.50
C PRO A 251 2.83 -10.86 -31.02
N HIS A 252 2.63 -11.87 -30.19
CA HIS A 252 2.99 -11.84 -28.75
C HIS A 252 4.49 -11.69 -28.47
N TYR A 253 5.35 -11.81 -29.47
CA TYR A 253 6.79 -11.52 -29.36
C TYR A 253 7.16 -10.07 -29.71
N ARG A 254 6.19 -9.23 -30.09
CA ARG A 254 6.41 -7.87 -30.62
C ARG A 254 5.86 -6.82 -29.68
N ARG A 255 6.61 -6.45 -28.65
CA ARG A 255 6.15 -5.59 -27.55
C ARG A 255 7.22 -4.63 -27.05
N SER A 256 6.80 -3.68 -26.22
CA SER A 256 7.70 -2.77 -25.51
C SER A 256 7.37 -2.76 -24.03
N SER A 257 8.39 -2.54 -23.20
CA SER A 257 8.27 -2.32 -21.75
C SER A 257 9.20 -1.21 -21.31
N LEU A 258 8.98 -0.69 -20.10
CA LEU A 258 9.70 0.45 -19.55
C LEU A 258 10.19 0.14 -18.15
N LYS A 259 11.46 0.52 -17.89
CA LYS A 259 12.00 0.60 -16.53
C LYS A 259 12.63 1.97 -16.36
N ILE A 260 12.23 2.69 -15.31
CA ILE A 260 12.73 4.03 -15.01
C ILE A 260 13.36 3.98 -13.62
N VAL A 261 14.61 4.44 -13.51
CA VAL A 261 15.30 4.64 -12.24
C VAL A 261 15.40 6.15 -12.01
N VAL A 262 14.87 6.62 -10.88
CA VAL A 262 15.03 8.02 -10.44
C VAL A 262 16.12 8.03 -9.37
N HIS A 263 17.28 8.61 -9.71
CA HIS A 263 18.47 8.59 -8.88
C HIS A 263 18.33 9.55 -7.69
N GLY A 264 18.69 9.08 -6.48
CA GLY A 264 18.62 9.86 -5.26
C GLY A 264 17.21 10.32 -4.86
N ALA A 265 16.17 9.70 -5.42
CA ALA A 265 14.76 10.10 -5.21
C ALA A 265 14.35 10.16 -3.74
N PHE A 266 14.99 9.33 -2.91
CA PHE A 266 14.67 9.24 -1.49
C PHE A 266 15.73 9.85 -0.56
N ASP A 267 16.81 10.41 -1.07
CA ASP A 267 17.90 10.94 -0.24
C ASP A 267 17.43 12.04 0.73
N ALA A 268 16.58 12.96 0.26
CA ALA A 268 16.04 14.02 1.11
C ALA A 268 15.08 13.45 2.17
N ALA A 269 14.21 12.52 1.77
CA ALA A 269 13.28 11.87 2.68
C ALA A 269 14.03 11.06 3.76
N ALA A 270 15.07 10.33 3.38
CA ALA A 270 15.90 9.57 4.31
C ALA A 270 16.58 10.48 5.36
N ARG A 271 17.16 11.60 4.94
CA ARG A 271 17.75 12.59 5.89
C ARG A 271 16.72 13.18 6.85
N ASN A 272 15.52 13.48 6.37
CA ASN A 272 14.44 13.99 7.22
C ASN A 272 13.97 12.93 8.22
N MET A 273 13.83 11.67 7.79
CA MET A 273 13.49 10.56 8.68
C MET A 273 14.57 10.33 9.75
N GLU A 274 15.84 10.39 9.37
CA GLU A 274 16.97 10.27 10.31
C GLU A 274 16.90 11.35 11.40
N ALA A 275 16.68 12.61 11.02
CA ALA A 275 16.53 13.70 11.98
C ALA A 275 15.33 13.49 12.92
N ALA A 276 14.19 13.02 12.40
CA ALA A 276 13.00 12.73 13.19
C ALA A 276 13.20 11.52 14.14
N LEU A 277 13.95 10.50 13.73
CA LEU A 277 14.30 9.36 14.57
C LEU A 277 15.21 9.77 15.73
N LEU A 278 16.18 10.64 15.47
CA LEU A 278 17.06 11.19 16.52
C LEU A 278 16.29 12.05 17.55
N ASN A 279 15.17 12.62 17.14
CA ASN A 279 14.26 13.37 18.04
C ASN A 279 13.14 12.49 18.68
N ASP A 280 13.18 11.18 18.47
CA ASP A 280 12.20 10.22 18.98
C ASP A 280 10.74 10.50 18.54
N GLU A 281 10.57 11.02 17.31
CA GLU A 281 9.26 11.42 16.79
C GLU A 281 8.42 10.24 16.26
N TYR A 282 9.06 9.08 15.97
CA TYR A 282 8.36 7.90 15.47
C TYR A 282 7.89 6.96 16.61
N VAL A 283 6.62 6.61 16.60
CA VAL A 283 6.03 5.72 17.62
C VAL A 283 6.42 4.25 17.42
N ASP A 284 6.79 3.84 16.23
CA ASP A 284 7.18 2.48 15.86
C ASP A 284 8.71 2.25 15.89
N PHE A 285 9.45 3.20 16.45
CA PHE A 285 10.87 3.08 16.74
C PHE A 285 11.12 3.25 18.24
N ASN A 286 12.03 2.50 18.83
CA ASN A 286 12.32 2.52 20.28
C ASN A 286 11.07 2.28 21.16
N ILE A 287 10.29 1.24 20.84
CA ILE A 287 9.08 0.88 21.60
C ILE A 287 9.49 0.50 23.03
N PRO A 288 8.92 1.15 24.06
CA PRO A 288 9.25 0.84 25.45
C PRO A 288 8.86 -0.59 25.81
N SER A 289 9.71 -1.26 26.59
CA SER A 289 9.45 -2.61 27.09
C SER A 289 9.37 -2.62 28.61
N ILE A 290 8.43 -3.39 29.15
CA ILE A 290 8.31 -3.74 30.56
C ILE A 290 8.56 -5.23 30.74
N GLU A 291 8.41 -5.74 31.94
CA GLU A 291 8.55 -7.16 32.24
C GLU A 291 7.58 -8.01 31.40
N GLU A 292 8.13 -9.01 30.72
CA GLU A 292 7.34 -9.91 29.88
C GLU A 292 6.28 -10.66 30.70
N ASN A 293 5.10 -10.81 30.09
CA ASN A 293 3.95 -11.50 30.70
C ASN A 293 3.43 -10.90 32.03
N SER A 294 3.83 -9.67 32.37
CA SER A 294 3.34 -8.99 33.58
C SER A 294 1.82 -8.75 33.54
N ASN A 295 1.21 -8.67 32.37
CA ASN A 295 -0.23 -8.48 32.14
C ASN A 295 -0.89 -9.78 31.62
N SER A 296 -0.70 -10.88 32.32
CA SER A 296 -1.08 -12.23 31.89
C SER A 296 -2.59 -12.51 31.84
N LYS A 297 -3.43 -11.67 32.44
CA LYS A 297 -4.90 -11.80 32.40
C LYS A 297 -5.54 -11.06 31.23
N THR A 298 -4.77 -10.31 30.45
CA THR A 298 -5.29 -9.55 29.30
C THR A 298 -5.13 -10.34 28.01
N TYR A 299 -6.18 -10.33 27.18
CA TYR A 299 -6.22 -10.91 25.85
C TYR A 299 -6.67 -9.87 24.83
N ALA A 300 -6.01 -9.81 23.71
CA ALA A 300 -6.27 -8.82 22.68
C ALA A 300 -6.54 -9.46 21.30
N LEU A 301 -7.55 -8.95 20.60
CA LEU A 301 -7.82 -9.22 19.20
C LEU A 301 -7.61 -7.94 18.42
N ILE A 302 -6.68 -7.96 17.46
CA ILE A 302 -6.38 -6.85 16.56
C ILE A 302 -6.92 -7.23 15.18
N ILE A 303 -7.78 -6.40 14.61
CA ILE A 303 -8.35 -6.54 13.27
C ILE A 303 -7.87 -5.35 12.45
N ALA A 304 -7.06 -5.60 11.43
CA ALA A 304 -6.39 -4.58 10.64
C ALA A 304 -6.74 -4.78 9.15
N ASP A 305 -7.82 -4.14 8.71
CA ASP A 305 -8.39 -4.27 7.36
C ASP A 305 -7.93 -3.12 6.48
N GLU A 306 -6.85 -3.33 5.73
CA GLU A 306 -6.29 -2.35 4.80
C GLU A 306 -6.74 -2.60 3.36
N GLU A 307 -6.70 -3.84 2.90
CA GLU A 307 -6.95 -4.20 1.51
C GLU A 307 -8.42 -4.55 1.29
N TYR A 308 -9.03 -3.89 0.33
CA TYR A 308 -10.42 -4.12 -0.07
C TYR A 308 -10.49 -4.48 -1.55
N THR A 309 -11.38 -5.40 -1.91
CA THR A 309 -11.59 -5.76 -3.32
C THR A 309 -12.10 -4.57 -4.13
N ALA A 310 -11.50 -4.34 -5.29
CA ALA A 310 -11.98 -3.29 -6.21
C ALA A 310 -13.49 -3.45 -6.51
N PRO A 311 -14.24 -2.36 -6.60
CA PRO A 311 -13.83 -0.97 -6.68
C PRO A 311 -13.69 -0.24 -5.32
N LEU A 312 -13.74 -0.96 -4.20
CA LEU A 312 -13.57 -0.33 -2.88
C LEU A 312 -12.13 0.15 -2.70
N PRO A 313 -11.91 1.35 -2.15
CA PRO A 313 -10.57 1.85 -1.85
C PRO A 313 -9.94 1.08 -0.70
N ASN A 314 -8.62 1.12 -0.60
CA ASN A 314 -7.90 0.62 0.57
C ASN A 314 -8.06 1.59 1.76
N CYS A 315 -7.89 1.06 2.98
CA CYS A 315 -7.83 1.85 4.21
C CYS A 315 -6.36 2.01 4.60
N ASP A 316 -5.73 3.07 4.12
CA ASP A 316 -4.29 3.29 4.21
C ASP A 316 -3.77 3.15 5.64
N TYR A 317 -2.65 2.41 5.79
CA TYR A 317 -1.92 2.17 7.05
C TYR A 317 -2.67 1.37 8.12
N ALA A 318 -3.81 0.76 7.84
CA ALA A 318 -4.51 -0.06 8.82
C ALA A 318 -3.69 -1.29 9.24
N SER A 319 -2.96 -1.90 8.31
CA SER A 319 -2.07 -3.02 8.60
C SER A 319 -0.91 -2.60 9.51
N ASN A 320 -0.27 -1.46 9.21
CA ASN A 320 0.80 -0.92 10.05
C ASN A 320 0.31 -0.54 11.45
N ASP A 321 -0.89 0.04 11.55
CA ASP A 321 -1.54 0.30 12.85
C ASP A 321 -1.66 -0.97 13.68
N GLY A 322 -2.11 -2.06 13.07
CA GLY A 322 -2.27 -3.36 13.75
C GLY A 322 -0.96 -3.97 14.19
N ASP A 323 0.06 -3.96 13.31
CA ASP A 323 1.37 -4.53 13.59
C ASP A 323 2.09 -3.79 14.73
N VAL A 324 2.10 -2.46 14.68
CA VAL A 324 2.76 -1.67 15.72
C VAL A 324 1.99 -1.74 17.04
N LEU A 325 0.66 -1.78 16.99
CA LEU A 325 -0.13 -1.97 18.21
C LEU A 325 0.11 -3.34 18.84
N HIS A 326 0.33 -4.40 18.05
CA HIS A 326 0.76 -5.70 18.57
C HIS A 326 2.05 -5.58 19.38
N GLU A 327 3.07 -4.89 18.85
CA GLU A 327 4.34 -4.68 19.53
C GLU A 327 4.16 -3.92 20.86
N TYR A 328 3.31 -2.88 20.88
CA TYR A 328 2.98 -2.17 22.11
C TYR A 328 2.23 -3.04 23.12
N PHE A 329 1.30 -3.86 22.66
CA PHE A 329 0.57 -4.77 23.55
C PHE A 329 1.50 -5.79 24.20
N VAL A 330 2.43 -6.33 23.43
CA VAL A 330 3.39 -7.31 23.94
C VAL A 330 4.46 -6.64 24.82
N HIS A 331 5.13 -5.63 24.29
CA HIS A 331 6.32 -5.06 24.93
C HIS A 331 5.97 -3.99 25.97
N THR A 332 5.11 -3.05 25.63
CA THR A 332 4.80 -1.91 26.52
C THR A 332 3.73 -2.23 27.56
N LEU A 333 2.75 -3.06 27.20
CA LEU A 333 1.69 -3.46 28.14
C LEU A 333 1.96 -4.83 28.80
N GLY A 334 3.01 -5.55 28.43
CA GLY A 334 3.40 -6.83 29.01
C GLY A 334 2.39 -7.97 28.77
N ILE A 335 1.54 -7.87 27.76
CA ILE A 335 0.59 -8.92 27.39
C ILE A 335 1.37 -10.08 26.75
N PRO A 336 1.21 -11.33 27.20
CA PRO A 336 1.88 -12.46 26.56
C PRO A 336 1.59 -12.53 25.06
N THR A 337 2.60 -12.74 24.21
CA THR A 337 2.46 -12.78 22.74
C THR A 337 1.33 -13.74 22.30
N ARG A 338 1.21 -14.93 22.95
CA ARG A 338 0.15 -15.90 22.67
C ARG A 338 -1.27 -15.41 23.05
N HIS A 339 -1.37 -14.30 23.82
CA HIS A 339 -2.64 -13.66 24.20
C HIS A 339 -3.03 -12.53 23.24
N VAL A 340 -2.22 -12.22 22.25
CA VAL A 340 -2.52 -11.23 21.23
C VAL A 340 -2.70 -11.94 19.88
N LYS A 341 -3.86 -11.80 19.28
CA LYS A 341 -4.15 -12.32 17.93
C LYS A 341 -4.35 -11.16 16.98
N VAL A 342 -3.65 -11.20 15.83
CA VAL A 342 -3.80 -10.24 14.74
C VAL A 342 -4.48 -10.92 13.56
N LEU A 343 -5.47 -10.24 13.00
CA LEU A 343 -6.15 -10.62 11.75
C LEU A 343 -5.97 -9.47 10.76
N HIS A 344 -5.32 -9.75 9.64
CA HIS A 344 -5.17 -8.80 8.54
C HIS A 344 -6.16 -9.10 7.42
N ASN A 345 -6.81 -8.06 6.91
CA ASN A 345 -7.70 -8.13 5.75
C ASN A 345 -8.77 -9.22 5.89
N ALA A 346 -9.34 -9.31 7.08
CA ALA A 346 -10.24 -10.39 7.46
C ALA A 346 -11.70 -10.12 7.06
N GLY A 347 -12.38 -11.12 6.51
CA GLY A 347 -13.81 -11.07 6.28
C GLY A 347 -14.62 -11.24 7.57
N ARG A 348 -15.91 -10.83 7.53
CA ARG A 348 -16.81 -10.92 8.70
C ARG A 348 -16.84 -12.32 9.35
N GLN A 349 -16.86 -13.38 8.53
CA GLN A 349 -16.92 -14.76 9.02
C GLN A 349 -15.62 -15.18 9.69
N GLU A 350 -14.50 -14.76 9.17
CA GLU A 350 -13.18 -15.00 9.71
C GLU A 350 -12.97 -14.24 11.03
N ILE A 351 -13.35 -12.97 11.11
CA ILE A 351 -13.35 -12.19 12.36
C ILE A 351 -14.15 -12.92 13.43
N TYR A 352 -15.32 -13.48 13.09
CA TYR A 352 -16.12 -14.23 14.04
C TYR A 352 -15.47 -15.55 14.45
N ASN A 353 -15.06 -16.39 13.49
CA ASN A 353 -14.57 -17.73 13.75
C ASN A 353 -13.18 -17.73 14.40
N GLU A 354 -12.25 -16.96 13.82
CA GLU A 354 -10.85 -16.96 14.25
C GLU A 354 -10.58 -15.98 15.42
N GLY A 355 -11.32 -14.88 15.47
CA GLY A 355 -11.15 -13.84 16.49
C GLY A 355 -12.11 -13.99 17.67
N ILE A 356 -13.39 -13.76 17.42
CA ILE A 356 -14.40 -13.70 18.49
C ILE A 356 -14.63 -15.05 19.18
N HIS A 357 -14.66 -16.14 18.41
CA HIS A 357 -14.83 -17.48 18.96
C HIS A 357 -13.65 -17.85 19.86
N TRP A 358 -12.43 -17.57 19.43
CA TRP A 358 -11.22 -17.72 20.22
C TRP A 358 -11.30 -16.96 21.57
N LEU A 359 -11.68 -15.67 21.57
CA LEU A 359 -11.85 -14.90 22.81
C LEU A 359 -12.92 -15.51 23.72
N LYS A 360 -14.04 -15.97 23.16
CA LYS A 360 -15.12 -16.59 23.94
C LYS A 360 -14.68 -17.89 24.61
N ASP A 361 -13.87 -18.69 23.95
CA ASP A 361 -13.35 -19.93 24.52
C ASP A 361 -12.35 -19.66 25.62
N ILE A 362 -11.50 -18.62 25.48
CA ILE A 362 -10.62 -18.16 26.55
C ILE A 362 -11.42 -17.66 27.76
N ILE A 363 -12.42 -16.81 27.56
CA ILE A 363 -13.27 -16.30 28.67
C ILE A 363 -13.89 -17.47 29.44
N LYS A 364 -14.39 -18.50 28.74
CA LYS A 364 -14.94 -19.70 29.39
C LYS A 364 -13.86 -20.51 30.13
N ALA A 365 -12.71 -20.76 29.49
CA ALA A 365 -11.61 -21.53 30.07
C ALA A 365 -11.01 -20.86 31.33
N GLN A 366 -11.04 -19.55 31.39
CA GLN A 366 -10.54 -18.74 32.49
C GLN A 366 -11.66 -18.33 33.47
N ASN A 367 -12.86 -18.91 33.36
CA ASN A 367 -14.02 -18.59 34.19
C ASN A 367 -14.34 -17.08 34.25
N GLY A 368 -14.04 -16.33 33.21
CA GLY A 368 -14.25 -14.90 33.14
C GLY A 368 -13.20 -14.02 33.81
N ASP A 369 -12.18 -14.60 34.44
CA ASP A 369 -11.10 -13.84 35.12
C ASP A 369 -10.07 -13.29 34.12
N VAL A 370 -10.55 -12.53 33.11
CA VAL A 370 -9.73 -11.97 32.02
C VAL A 370 -10.23 -10.58 31.60
N HIS A 371 -9.31 -9.77 31.08
CA HIS A 371 -9.59 -8.50 30.44
C HIS A 371 -9.51 -8.68 28.92
N ILE A 372 -10.45 -8.12 28.18
CA ILE A 372 -10.55 -8.26 26.73
C ILE A 372 -10.36 -6.91 26.05
N ILE A 373 -9.42 -6.86 25.12
CA ILE A 373 -9.19 -5.71 24.24
C ILE A 373 -9.50 -6.13 22.81
N ILE A 374 -10.27 -5.31 22.08
CA ILE A 374 -10.55 -5.50 20.66
C ILE A 374 -10.21 -4.20 19.94
N TYR A 375 -9.24 -4.28 19.05
CA TYR A 375 -8.89 -3.20 18.16
C TYR A 375 -9.41 -3.48 16.76
N TYR A 376 -9.87 -2.43 16.08
CA TYR A 376 -10.25 -2.46 14.67
C TYR A 376 -9.71 -1.22 13.97
N ALA A 377 -8.97 -1.41 12.89
CA ALA A 377 -8.63 -0.38 11.90
C ALA A 377 -9.16 -0.82 10.53
N GLY A 378 -9.90 0.07 9.86
CA GLY A 378 -10.52 -0.24 8.57
C GLY A 378 -11.62 0.73 8.21
N HIS A 379 -12.38 0.40 7.16
CA HIS A 379 -13.56 1.20 6.80
C HIS A 379 -14.74 0.97 7.75
N GLY A 380 -15.57 1.97 7.84
CA GLY A 380 -16.86 1.90 8.51
C GLY A 380 -17.96 2.59 7.71
N ILE A 381 -19.19 2.33 8.07
CA ILE A 381 -20.37 2.94 7.45
C ILE A 381 -21.51 3.06 8.45
N CYS A 382 -22.35 4.07 8.32
CA CYS A 382 -23.59 4.16 9.07
C CYS A 382 -24.78 3.63 8.27
N ASN A 383 -25.72 2.95 8.97
CA ASN A 383 -27.01 2.64 8.37
C ASN A 383 -27.89 3.90 8.21
N PRO A 384 -29.09 3.81 7.60
CA PRO A 384 -30.00 4.96 7.43
C PRO A 384 -30.35 5.70 8.73
N LYS A 385 -30.26 5.04 9.89
CA LYS A 385 -30.56 5.61 11.21
C LYS A 385 -29.30 6.07 11.97
N PHE A 386 -28.17 6.22 11.27
CA PHE A 386 -26.87 6.61 11.82
C PHE A 386 -26.25 5.61 12.81
N ALA A 387 -26.71 4.37 12.87
CA ALA A 387 -26.01 3.36 13.64
C ALA A 387 -24.72 2.94 12.91
N PRO A 388 -23.56 2.88 13.59
CA PRO A 388 -22.28 2.57 12.98
C PRO A 388 -22.12 1.06 12.74
N TYR A 389 -21.44 0.71 11.64
CA TYR A 389 -21.06 -0.64 11.25
C TYR A 389 -19.60 -0.66 10.86
N LEU A 390 -18.84 -1.62 11.33
CA LEU A 390 -17.53 -1.95 10.82
C LEU A 390 -17.69 -2.63 9.45
N MET A 391 -16.82 -2.31 8.53
CA MET A 391 -16.86 -2.79 7.17
C MET A 391 -15.63 -3.69 6.90
N PRO A 392 -15.75 -5.02 7.07
CA PRO A 392 -14.65 -5.95 6.90
C PRO A 392 -14.10 -5.97 5.48
N SER A 393 -12.84 -6.37 5.32
CA SER A 393 -12.15 -6.41 4.03
C SER A 393 -12.85 -7.25 2.95
N GLY A 394 -13.44 -8.38 3.32
CA GLY A 394 -14.10 -9.32 2.40
C GLY A 394 -15.48 -8.91 1.86
N ILE A 395 -15.82 -7.62 1.84
CA ILE A 395 -17.09 -7.14 1.31
C ILE A 395 -17.15 -7.28 -0.20
N ASP A 396 -18.16 -8.03 -0.69
CA ASP A 396 -18.47 -8.16 -2.11
C ASP A 396 -19.53 -7.14 -2.55
N VAL A 397 -19.11 -6.21 -3.40
CA VAL A 397 -19.99 -5.21 -4.03
C VAL A 397 -20.34 -5.53 -5.49
N SER A 398 -19.88 -6.65 -6.04
CA SER A 398 -20.06 -7.03 -7.44
C SER A 398 -21.55 -7.14 -7.86
N THR A 399 -22.42 -7.50 -6.92
CA THR A 399 -23.85 -7.62 -7.14
C THR A 399 -24.64 -6.32 -6.92
N ILE A 400 -23.98 -5.25 -6.50
CA ILE A 400 -24.59 -3.97 -6.16
C ILE A 400 -24.64 -3.10 -7.40
N ARG A 401 -25.84 -2.74 -7.83
CA ARG A 401 -26.08 -2.05 -9.09
C ARG A 401 -25.38 -0.68 -9.16
N ALA A 402 -25.29 0.03 -8.04
CA ALA A 402 -24.67 1.34 -7.96
C ALA A 402 -23.16 1.32 -8.30
N PHE A 403 -22.48 0.19 -8.08
CA PHE A 403 -21.06 -0.01 -8.42
C PHE A 403 -20.84 -0.49 -9.85
N LYS A 404 -21.90 -0.88 -10.57
CA LYS A 404 -21.84 -1.19 -12.01
C LYS A 404 -21.87 0.11 -12.81
N SER A 405 -20.78 0.86 -12.77
CA SER A 405 -20.71 2.11 -13.52
C SER A 405 -20.51 1.82 -15.01
N LYS A 406 -20.94 2.76 -15.86
CA LYS A 406 -20.71 2.66 -17.31
C LYS A 406 -19.21 2.75 -17.70
N ASN A 407 -18.34 3.13 -16.76
CA ASN A 407 -16.93 3.42 -16.99
C ASN A 407 -15.97 2.89 -15.91
N GLY A 408 -16.40 1.98 -14.95
CA GLY A 408 -15.55 1.35 -13.91
C GLY A 408 -14.92 2.26 -12.87
N VAL A 409 -15.02 3.56 -13.00
CA VAL A 409 -14.66 4.52 -11.95
C VAL A 409 -15.86 4.66 -11.04
N LEU A 410 -15.68 4.42 -9.74
CA LEU A 410 -16.69 4.79 -8.76
C LEU A 410 -16.86 6.32 -8.81
N PRO A 411 -18.06 6.81 -9.12
CA PRO A 411 -18.31 8.24 -8.92
C PRO A 411 -18.07 8.53 -7.43
N SER A 412 -17.32 9.57 -7.09
CA SER A 412 -17.23 10.04 -5.71
C SER A 412 -18.64 10.35 -5.20
N GLY A 413 -18.94 9.95 -3.96
CA GLY A 413 -20.22 10.28 -3.32
C GLY A 413 -21.42 9.44 -3.74
N ILE A 414 -21.23 8.18 -4.14
CA ILE A 414 -22.37 7.26 -4.35
C ILE A 414 -23.21 7.14 -3.06
N GLU A 415 -24.50 7.45 -3.16
CA GLU A 415 -25.44 7.23 -2.07
C GLU A 415 -26.28 5.97 -2.32
N LEU A 416 -26.03 4.91 -1.55
CA LEU A 416 -26.78 3.66 -1.63
C LEU A 416 -28.15 3.78 -0.98
N LYS A 417 -29.17 3.14 -1.58
CA LYS A 417 -30.58 3.17 -1.14
C LYS A 417 -31.19 1.78 -1.18
N GLY A 418 -32.20 1.56 -0.32
CA GLY A 418 -33.03 0.35 -0.33
C GLY A 418 -32.20 -0.93 -0.33
N ASN A 419 -32.50 -1.85 -1.24
CA ASN A 419 -31.88 -3.16 -1.31
C ASN A 419 -30.36 -3.15 -1.48
N ASP A 420 -29.79 -2.15 -2.17
CA ASP A 420 -28.33 -2.03 -2.31
C ASP A 420 -27.65 -1.67 -0.98
N ALA A 421 -28.27 -0.79 -0.18
CA ALA A 421 -27.80 -0.49 1.17
C ALA A 421 -27.91 -1.70 2.10
N GLU A 422 -29.02 -2.45 2.03
CA GLU A 422 -29.22 -3.67 2.83
C GLU A 422 -28.18 -4.76 2.51
N LYS A 423 -27.85 -4.97 1.24
CA LYS A 423 -26.84 -5.94 0.81
C LYS A 423 -25.45 -5.60 1.36
N VAL A 424 -25.06 -4.33 1.41
CA VAL A 424 -23.79 -3.90 2.02
C VAL A 424 -23.83 -4.12 3.53
N LEU A 425 -24.88 -3.62 4.20
CA LEU A 425 -25.01 -3.71 5.66
C LEU A 425 -25.07 -5.18 6.15
N ALA A 426 -25.64 -6.10 5.37
CA ALA A 426 -25.66 -7.52 5.72
C ALA A 426 -24.26 -8.16 5.82
N GLN A 427 -23.28 -7.63 5.11
CA GLN A 427 -21.88 -8.06 5.13
C GLN A 427 -21.06 -7.33 6.22
N CYS A 428 -21.53 -6.19 6.69
CA CYS A 428 -20.90 -5.38 7.74
C CYS A 428 -21.21 -5.90 9.15
N ILE A 429 -20.48 -5.45 10.14
CA ILE A 429 -20.64 -5.81 11.56
C ILE A 429 -21.17 -4.58 12.31
N SER A 430 -22.45 -4.62 12.71
CA SER A 430 -22.98 -3.55 13.58
C SER A 430 -22.36 -3.62 14.98
N PHE A 431 -22.32 -2.51 15.70
CA PHE A 431 -21.88 -2.49 17.09
C PHE A 431 -22.75 -3.36 18.00
N ASP A 432 -24.05 -3.44 17.71
CA ASP A 432 -24.95 -4.38 18.40
C ASP A 432 -24.57 -5.84 18.15
N THR A 433 -24.14 -6.17 16.93
CA THR A 433 -23.63 -7.50 16.59
C THR A 433 -22.30 -7.77 17.30
N LEU A 434 -21.36 -6.85 17.21
CA LEU A 434 -20.02 -6.96 17.80
C LEU A 434 -20.08 -7.19 19.31
N THR A 435 -20.81 -6.33 20.01
CA THR A 435 -20.99 -6.46 21.47
C THR A 435 -21.90 -7.64 21.84
N GLY A 436 -22.89 -7.93 20.99
CA GLY A 436 -23.82 -9.04 21.13
C GLY A 436 -23.15 -10.43 21.06
N TRP A 437 -22.03 -10.56 20.37
CA TRP A 437 -21.26 -11.79 20.31
C TRP A 437 -20.78 -12.27 21.70
N PHE A 438 -20.57 -11.34 22.64
CA PHE A 438 -20.15 -11.62 24.01
C PHE A 438 -21.32 -11.75 25.01
N LYS A 439 -22.56 -11.68 24.56
CA LYS A 439 -23.75 -11.63 25.44
C LYS A 439 -23.89 -12.83 26.40
N LYS A 440 -23.31 -13.99 26.04
CA LYS A 440 -23.39 -15.24 26.83
C LYS A 440 -22.12 -15.54 27.63
N VAL A 441 -21.14 -14.63 27.63
CA VAL A 441 -19.89 -14.77 28.37
C VAL A 441 -19.59 -13.45 29.08
N SER A 442 -19.01 -13.52 30.29
CA SER A 442 -18.62 -12.34 31.03
C SER A 442 -17.13 -12.38 31.30
N ALA A 443 -16.43 -11.28 31.07
CA ALA A 443 -15.05 -11.04 31.42
C ALA A 443 -15.00 -9.92 32.48
N LEU A 444 -13.84 -9.67 33.04
CA LEU A 444 -13.62 -8.57 34.00
C LEU A 444 -13.85 -7.21 33.35
N SER A 445 -13.41 -7.07 32.10
CA SER A 445 -13.65 -5.86 31.30
C SER A 445 -13.61 -6.12 29.82
N TYR A 446 -14.27 -5.24 29.06
CA TYR A 446 -14.18 -5.18 27.60
C TYR A 446 -13.80 -3.76 27.17
N THR A 447 -12.75 -3.64 26.40
CA THR A 447 -12.29 -2.38 25.80
C THR A 447 -12.22 -2.54 24.29
N PHE A 448 -12.92 -1.66 23.58
CA PHE A 448 -12.85 -1.59 22.13
C PHE A 448 -12.13 -0.32 21.71
N ILE A 449 -11.28 -0.41 20.72
CA ILE A 449 -10.56 0.71 20.12
C ILE A 449 -10.84 0.65 18.63
N ILE A 450 -11.56 1.64 18.09
CA ILE A 450 -12.08 1.62 16.72
C ILE A 450 -11.52 2.80 15.93
N ASP A 451 -10.61 2.54 15.03
CA ASP A 451 -10.05 3.53 14.09
C ASP A 451 -10.72 3.40 12.71
N ALA A 452 -11.88 3.99 12.59
CA ALA A 452 -12.71 3.96 11.39
C ALA A 452 -13.53 5.23 11.21
N SER A 453 -13.79 5.61 9.95
CA SER A 453 -14.79 6.62 9.54
C SER A 453 -16.14 5.94 9.29
N PHE A 454 -17.24 6.62 9.63
CA PHE A 454 -18.60 6.09 9.41
C PHE A 454 -19.45 6.94 8.44
N ASN A 455 -18.86 7.96 7.87
CA ASN A 455 -19.53 8.95 7.00
C ASN A 455 -19.36 8.68 5.49
N GLY A 456 -18.65 7.60 5.11
CA GLY A 456 -18.40 7.27 3.71
C GLY A 456 -17.17 7.99 3.11
N VAL A 457 -16.29 8.48 3.97
CA VAL A 457 -15.04 9.15 3.60
C VAL A 457 -13.87 8.28 3.99
N GLN A 458 -12.91 8.12 3.09
CA GLN A 458 -11.67 7.37 3.32
C GLN A 458 -10.74 8.12 4.27
N ARG A 459 -9.74 7.44 4.82
CA ARG A 459 -8.65 8.07 5.58
C ARG A 459 -7.88 9.13 4.80
N SER A 460 -7.86 9.07 3.46
CA SER A 460 -7.30 10.10 2.57
C SER A 460 -8.13 11.38 2.49
N GLY A 461 -9.36 11.38 3.01
CA GLY A 461 -10.32 12.48 2.89
C GLY A 461 -11.19 12.43 1.61
N LYS A 462 -10.96 11.47 0.73
CA LYS A 462 -11.79 11.29 -0.48
C LYS A 462 -13.11 10.57 -0.13
N GLU A 463 -14.23 11.06 -0.63
CA GLU A 463 -15.50 10.33 -0.54
C GLU A 463 -15.45 9.07 -1.41
N PHE A 464 -16.04 7.95 -0.93
CA PHE A 464 -16.18 6.74 -1.76
C PHE A 464 -17.64 6.33 -1.91
N PHE A 465 -18.35 5.95 -0.88
CA PHE A 465 -19.80 5.79 -0.94
C PHE A 465 -20.42 5.93 0.44
N ASN A 466 -21.71 6.19 0.47
CA ASN A 466 -22.47 6.34 1.70
C ASN A 466 -23.86 5.67 1.55
N ILE A 467 -24.55 5.46 2.66
CA ILE A 467 -25.93 5.01 2.67
C ILE A 467 -26.84 6.21 2.96
N LYS A 468 -27.92 6.34 2.19
CA LYS A 468 -28.90 7.42 2.37
C LYS A 468 -29.44 7.43 3.80
N LYS A 469 -29.27 8.56 4.48
CA LYS A 469 -29.74 8.76 5.85
C LYS A 469 -31.25 9.12 5.88
N GLU A 470 -31.98 8.54 6.84
CA GLU A 470 -33.38 8.85 7.09
C GLU A 470 -33.54 10.06 8.01
N THR A 471 -32.56 10.27 8.90
CA THR A 471 -32.57 11.37 9.87
C THR A 471 -31.24 12.12 9.83
N LYS A 472 -31.25 13.39 10.29
CA LYS A 472 -30.01 14.20 10.37
C LYS A 472 -29.31 14.14 11.73
N ARG A 473 -29.74 13.26 12.64
CA ARG A 473 -29.18 13.18 13.99
C ARG A 473 -28.43 11.87 14.19
N TYR A 474 -27.15 11.97 14.48
CA TYR A 474 -26.36 10.87 15.01
C TYR A 474 -26.94 10.42 16.36
N ARG A 475 -26.98 9.10 16.56
CA ARG A 475 -27.32 8.50 17.84
C ARG A 475 -26.17 7.56 18.22
N ALA A 476 -25.54 7.85 19.36
CA ALA A 476 -24.54 6.92 19.91
C ALA A 476 -25.19 5.54 20.10
N PRO A 477 -24.52 4.46 19.69
CA PRO A 477 -25.00 3.11 19.95
C PRO A 477 -25.11 2.87 21.45
N ARG A 478 -26.11 2.08 21.85
CA ARG A 478 -26.17 1.56 23.21
C ARG A 478 -25.28 0.34 23.30
N VAL A 479 -24.40 0.33 24.29
CA VAL A 479 -23.50 -0.78 24.56
C VAL A 479 -23.81 -1.41 25.92
N ARG A 480 -23.35 -2.65 26.11
CA ARG A 480 -23.47 -3.37 27.38
C ARG A 480 -22.74 -2.58 28.49
N ASP A 481 -23.24 -2.69 29.70
CA ASP A 481 -22.86 -1.86 30.86
C ASP A 481 -21.38 -1.96 31.27
N ASP A 482 -20.66 -2.99 30.85
CA ASP A 482 -19.26 -3.28 31.21
C ASP A 482 -18.26 -2.91 30.09
N ILE A 483 -18.72 -2.27 29.02
CA ILE A 483 -17.93 -1.98 27.81
C ILE A 483 -17.50 -0.51 27.79
N VAL A 484 -16.23 -0.28 27.40
CA VAL A 484 -15.70 1.02 26.95
C VAL A 484 -15.32 0.91 25.49
N ILE A 485 -15.75 1.88 24.66
CA ILE A 485 -15.36 1.97 23.27
C ILE A 485 -14.70 3.33 23.03
N PHE A 486 -13.43 3.31 22.60
CA PHE A 486 -12.74 4.47 22.06
C PHE A 486 -12.92 4.48 20.54
N MET A 487 -13.29 5.61 19.96
CA MET A 487 -13.54 5.76 18.53
C MET A 487 -12.76 6.93 17.96
N ALA A 488 -12.13 6.73 16.81
CA ALA A 488 -11.38 7.75 16.09
C ALA A 488 -12.25 8.94 15.64
N ALA A 489 -13.52 8.68 15.35
CA ALA A 489 -14.45 9.68 14.86
C ALA A 489 -15.91 9.32 15.19
N THR A 490 -16.78 10.31 15.22
CA THR A 490 -18.23 10.13 15.29
C THR A 490 -18.83 9.81 13.91
N GLY A 491 -20.12 9.51 13.85
CA GLY A 491 -20.79 9.06 12.62
C GLY A 491 -20.82 10.07 11.47
N ASP A 492 -20.52 11.35 11.71
CA ASP A 492 -20.45 12.42 10.71
C ASP A 492 -19.03 12.96 10.49
N LYS A 493 -18.04 12.47 11.24
CA LYS A 493 -16.65 12.88 11.17
C LYS A 493 -15.78 11.82 10.49
N THR A 494 -14.65 12.25 9.97
CA THR A 494 -13.69 11.40 9.28
C THR A 494 -12.53 11.04 10.21
N ALA A 495 -12.10 9.77 10.18
CA ALA A 495 -10.83 9.33 10.69
C ALA A 495 -9.81 9.40 9.54
N TYR A 496 -8.76 10.21 9.71
CA TYR A 496 -7.76 10.47 8.68
C TYR A 496 -6.47 9.68 8.88
N SER A 497 -5.70 9.52 7.80
CA SER A 497 -4.32 9.05 7.86
C SER A 497 -3.36 10.18 8.26
N PHE A 498 -2.41 9.86 9.12
CA PHE A 498 -1.21 10.64 9.39
C PHE A 498 -0.09 10.10 8.49
N ILE A 499 -0.02 10.62 7.27
CA ILE A 499 0.79 10.07 6.17
C ILE A 499 2.27 9.99 6.57
N ASP A 500 2.83 11.06 7.14
CA ASP A 500 4.26 11.13 7.52
C ASP A 500 4.64 10.10 8.60
N GLN A 501 3.66 9.67 9.41
CA GLN A 501 3.84 8.70 10.46
C GLN A 501 3.40 7.29 10.08
N HIS A 502 2.78 7.10 8.91
CA HIS A 502 2.23 5.83 8.40
C HIS A 502 1.22 5.15 9.33
N HIS A 503 0.37 5.96 9.94
CA HIS A 503 -0.67 5.52 10.86
C HIS A 503 -2.00 6.24 10.58
N GLY A 504 -3.10 5.73 11.17
CA GLY A 504 -4.25 6.57 11.43
C GLY A 504 -3.91 7.60 12.51
N PHE A 505 -4.41 8.84 12.42
CA PHE A 505 -4.15 9.85 13.46
C PHE A 505 -4.52 9.35 14.86
N PHE A 506 -5.65 8.67 14.99
CA PHE A 506 -6.12 8.18 16.27
C PHE A 506 -5.19 7.13 16.86
N THR A 507 -4.82 6.14 16.06
CA THR A 507 -3.89 5.08 16.48
C THR A 507 -2.52 5.64 16.81
N TYR A 508 -1.99 6.56 15.99
CA TYR A 508 -0.71 7.22 16.27
C TYR A 508 -0.68 7.87 17.65
N TYR A 509 -1.72 8.64 18.01
CA TYR A 509 -1.75 9.31 19.31
C TYR A 509 -1.97 8.34 20.49
N ILE A 510 -2.69 7.24 20.30
CA ILE A 510 -2.74 6.17 21.31
C ILE A 510 -1.34 5.58 21.54
N LEU A 511 -0.64 5.21 20.46
CA LEU A 511 0.72 4.67 20.52
C LEU A 511 1.70 5.68 21.18
N LYS A 512 1.58 6.96 20.82
CA LYS A 512 2.39 8.03 21.38
C LYS A 512 2.20 8.18 22.89
N GLU A 513 0.97 8.18 23.36
CA GLU A 513 0.67 8.24 24.80
C GLU A 513 1.15 6.99 25.54
N LEU A 514 0.99 5.79 24.94
CA LEU A 514 1.53 4.55 25.50
C LEU A 514 3.07 4.58 25.55
N LYS A 515 3.73 5.15 24.53
CA LYS A 515 5.17 5.31 24.48
C LYS A 515 5.68 6.18 25.62
N PHE A 516 5.12 7.38 25.79
CA PHE A 516 5.54 8.33 26.83
C PHE A 516 5.24 7.86 28.24
N SER A 517 4.08 7.24 28.45
CA SER A 517 3.66 6.73 29.76
C SER A 517 4.26 5.35 30.08
N ARG A 518 4.92 4.69 29.12
CA ARG A 518 5.33 3.29 29.21
C ARG A 518 4.18 2.34 29.57
N GLY A 519 2.97 2.66 29.08
CA GLY A 519 1.74 1.94 29.37
C GLY A 519 1.07 2.31 30.70
N GLU A 520 1.72 3.08 31.56
CA GLU A 520 1.19 3.54 32.84
C GLU A 520 0.33 4.79 32.66
N ILE A 521 -0.85 4.61 32.07
CA ILE A 521 -1.81 5.70 31.81
C ILE A 521 -3.23 5.22 32.05
N THR A 522 -4.03 6.06 32.68
CA THR A 522 -5.46 5.81 32.86
C THR A 522 -6.24 6.07 31.55
N PHE A 523 -7.40 5.44 31.41
CA PHE A 523 -8.26 5.66 30.23
C PHE A 523 -8.71 7.11 30.10
N GLN A 524 -8.94 7.81 31.23
CA GLN A 524 -9.31 9.22 31.24
C GLN A 524 -8.16 10.10 30.69
N GLU A 525 -6.95 9.87 31.19
CA GLU A 525 -5.75 10.60 30.75
C GLU A 525 -5.48 10.32 29.27
N LEU A 526 -5.48 9.04 28.88
CA LEU A 526 -5.28 8.63 27.48
C LEU A 526 -6.28 9.34 26.56
N PHE A 527 -7.58 9.27 26.89
CA PHE A 527 -8.60 9.87 26.04
C PHE A 527 -8.47 11.40 25.96
N ASN A 528 -8.19 12.07 27.07
CA ASN A 528 -8.01 13.52 27.11
C ASN A 528 -6.79 13.95 26.28
N ASN A 529 -5.67 13.24 26.42
CA ASN A 529 -4.43 13.55 25.72
C ASN A 529 -4.57 13.28 24.20
N VAL A 530 -5.12 12.12 23.83
CA VAL A 530 -5.38 11.78 22.43
C VAL A 530 -6.30 12.81 21.79
N THR A 531 -7.42 13.16 22.43
CA THR A 531 -8.38 14.13 21.90
C THR A 531 -7.73 15.50 21.69
N LYS A 532 -6.97 15.99 22.67
CA LYS A 532 -6.31 17.29 22.61
C LYS A 532 -5.24 17.34 21.52
N ASN A 533 -4.34 16.38 21.53
CA ASN A 533 -3.16 16.37 20.66
C ASN A 533 -3.55 16.09 19.20
N GLN A 534 -4.46 15.14 18.98
CA GLN A 534 -4.97 14.81 17.67
C GLN A 534 -5.78 15.96 17.05
N ALA A 535 -6.66 16.61 17.82
CA ALA A 535 -7.43 17.74 17.32
C ALA A 535 -6.53 18.90 16.89
N TYR A 536 -5.47 19.16 17.63
CA TYR A 536 -4.48 20.17 17.28
C TYR A 536 -3.77 19.86 15.97
N GLU A 537 -3.12 18.68 15.88
CA GLU A 537 -2.34 18.29 14.72
C GLU A 537 -3.18 18.13 13.46
N SER A 538 -4.34 17.48 13.56
CA SER A 538 -5.23 17.32 12.42
C SER A 538 -5.75 18.65 11.89
N SER A 539 -5.95 19.65 12.78
CA SER A 539 -6.35 21.00 12.38
C SER A 539 -5.26 21.74 11.60
N LEU A 540 -3.98 21.55 11.97
CA LEU A 540 -2.83 22.12 11.25
C LEU A 540 -2.76 21.60 9.81
N GLN A 541 -3.17 20.35 9.59
CA GLN A 541 -3.22 19.73 8.27
C GLN A 541 -4.55 19.96 7.52
N GLY A 542 -5.42 20.83 8.04
CA GLY A 542 -6.74 21.08 7.46
C GLY A 542 -7.72 19.90 7.56
N LYS A 543 -7.44 18.94 8.44
CA LYS A 543 -8.22 17.72 8.66
C LYS A 543 -8.85 17.79 10.05
N LEU A 544 -10.16 17.97 10.14
CA LEU A 544 -10.86 17.99 11.44
C LEU A 544 -11.27 16.58 11.83
N GLN A 545 -10.59 16.01 12.82
CA GLN A 545 -10.93 14.71 13.41
C GLN A 545 -11.23 14.87 14.90
N GLU A 546 -12.33 14.31 15.34
CA GLU A 546 -12.81 14.42 16.73
C GLU A 546 -13.04 13.00 17.30
N PRO A 547 -12.10 12.48 18.12
CA PRO A 547 -12.29 11.22 18.82
C PRO A 547 -13.48 11.30 19.77
N THR A 548 -14.14 10.19 19.96
CA THR A 548 -15.26 10.06 20.88
C THR A 548 -15.18 8.77 21.66
N MET A 549 -15.98 8.68 22.70
CA MET A 549 -16.01 7.50 23.56
C MET A 549 -17.47 7.12 23.89
N ILE A 550 -17.70 5.80 23.99
CA ILE A 550 -19.00 5.26 24.42
C ILE A 550 -18.73 4.43 25.67
N ILE A 551 -19.46 4.70 26.73
CA ILE A 551 -19.30 4.08 28.05
C ILE A 551 -20.60 3.37 28.38
N GLY A 552 -20.49 2.12 28.83
CA GLY A 552 -21.62 1.34 29.35
C GLY A 552 -22.16 1.93 30.66
N GLY A 553 -23.47 1.86 30.84
CA GLY A 553 -24.17 2.62 31.90
C GLY A 553 -23.82 2.27 33.32
N GLN A 554 -23.31 1.06 33.61
CA GLN A 554 -22.92 0.65 34.99
C GLN A 554 -21.52 1.10 35.37
N LEU A 555 -20.69 1.55 34.43
CA LEU A 555 -19.32 1.96 34.75
C LEU A 555 -19.25 3.30 35.47
N GLY A 556 -20.26 4.17 35.31
CA GLY A 556 -20.28 5.49 35.90
C GLY A 556 -18.96 6.24 35.65
N ASP A 557 -18.43 6.90 36.66
CA ASP A 557 -17.14 7.61 36.59
C ASP A 557 -15.92 6.69 36.74
N ASN A 558 -16.10 5.40 37.05
CA ASN A 558 -15.00 4.45 37.28
C ASN A 558 -14.29 4.01 36.02
N TRP A 559 -14.88 4.21 34.85
CA TRP A 559 -14.23 3.87 33.57
C TRP A 559 -12.89 4.59 33.39
N GLY A 560 -12.81 5.83 33.87
CA GLY A 560 -11.65 6.69 33.70
C GLY A 560 -10.42 6.23 34.48
N ASN A 561 -10.61 5.52 35.56
CA ASN A 561 -9.54 4.97 36.39
C ASN A 561 -8.99 3.61 35.87
N ARG A 562 -9.61 3.03 34.85
CA ARG A 562 -9.09 1.81 34.22
C ARG A 562 -7.76 2.09 33.51
N THR A 563 -6.93 1.07 33.45
CA THR A 563 -5.66 1.07 32.73
C THR A 563 -5.62 -0.16 31.79
N PHE A 564 -4.68 -0.18 30.85
CA PHE A 564 -4.42 -1.40 30.07
C PHE A 564 -3.58 -2.42 30.83
N ILE A 565 -2.74 -1.96 31.77
CA ILE A 565 -1.96 -2.83 32.64
C ILE A 565 -2.83 -3.13 33.86
N ASN A 566 -3.31 -4.36 33.96
CA ASN A 566 -4.16 -4.83 35.02
C ASN A 566 -3.32 -5.72 35.96
N ASN A 567 -2.95 -5.20 37.11
CA ASN A 567 -2.25 -5.92 38.16
C ASN A 567 -3.20 -6.76 39.01
#